data_57f471630f1475a0f6e74d10902c759f
#
_entry.id   57f471630f1475a0f6e74d10902c759f
#
_cell.length_a   1.000
_cell.length_b   1.000
_cell.length_c   1.000
_cell.angle_alpha   90.00
_cell.angle_beta   90.00
_cell.angle_gamma   90.00
#
_symmetry.space_group_name_H-M   'P 1'
#
loop_
_entity.id
_entity.type
_entity.pdbx_description
1 polymer ?
#
loop_
_entity_poly.entity_id
_entity_poly.type
_entity_poly.pdbx_seq_one_letter_code
_entity_poly.pdbx_strand_id
1 'polypeptide(L)' 'MWIRKDKQIINTDNVCAIKEEKGHLIFRVSGTSNPSTIDRAAMSCEIIMKNIPAGTIDIIWQGIQENIPIISL' A
#
# COMPACT_ATOMS: atom_id res chain seq x y z
N MET A 1 -5.59 -8.52 1.05
CA MET A 1 -4.47 -8.61 1.99
C MET A 1 -4.45 -7.40 2.89
N TRP A 2 -4.16 -7.61 4.14
CA TRP A 2 -4.02 -6.52 5.10
C TRP A 2 -2.58 -6.45 5.56
N ILE A 3 -2.03 -5.24 5.65
CA ILE A 3 -0.68 -5.03 6.12
C ILE A 3 -0.75 -4.13 7.34
N ARG A 4 -0.14 -4.55 8.43
CA ARG A 4 -0.14 -3.79 9.65
C ARG A 4 1.27 -3.47 10.10
N LYS A 5 1.48 -2.25 10.56
CA LYS A 5 2.70 -1.87 11.24
C LYS A 5 2.32 -0.87 12.33
N ASP A 6 2.63 -1.21 13.57
CA ASP A 6 2.30 -0.37 14.72
C ASP A 6 0.81 -0.03 14.74
N LYS A 7 0.46 1.20 14.60
CA LYS A 7 -0.92 1.62 14.65
C LYS A 7 -1.53 1.85 13.27
N GLN A 8 -0.83 1.44 12.23
CA GLN A 8 -1.30 1.64 10.87
C GLN A 8 -1.70 0.31 10.25
N ILE A 9 -2.87 0.27 9.66
CA ILE A 9 -3.38 -0.93 9.00
C ILE A 9 -3.85 -0.50 7.61
N ILE A 10 -3.38 -1.19 6.60
CA ILE A 10 -3.71 -0.88 5.22
C ILE A 10 -4.31 -2.11 4.56
N ASN A 11 -5.44 -1.92 3.91
CA ASN A 11 -6.03 -2.95 3.08
C ASN A 11 -5.52 -2.75 1.66
N THR A 12 -4.95 -3.76 1.08
CA THR A 12 -4.35 -3.62 -0.24
C THR A 12 -5.33 -3.86 -1.38
N ASP A 13 -6.57 -4.11 -1.10
CA ASP A 13 -7.53 -4.39 -2.16
C ASP A 13 -7.68 -3.25 -3.16
N ASN A 14 -7.52 -2.03 -2.71
CA ASN A 14 -7.61 -0.87 -3.58
C ASN A 14 -6.26 -0.27 -3.91
N VAL A 15 -5.20 -0.98 -3.58
CA VAL A 15 -3.86 -0.48 -3.83
C VAL A 15 -3.42 -0.95 -5.20
N CYS A 16 -2.99 -0.03 -6.04
CA CYS A 16 -2.55 -0.38 -7.37
C CYS A 16 -1.03 -0.45 -7.48
N ALA A 17 -0.30 0.07 -6.54
CA ALA A 17 1.15 0.00 -6.58
C ALA A 17 1.72 0.16 -5.18
N ILE A 18 2.81 -0.54 -4.92
CA ILE A 18 3.54 -0.43 -3.67
C ILE A 18 5.01 -0.27 -4.03
N LYS A 19 5.67 0.69 -3.43
CA LYS A 19 7.11 0.81 -3.63
C LYS A 19 7.80 1.10 -2.31
N GLU A 20 9.05 0.70 -2.23
CA GLU A 20 9.87 0.96 -1.06
C GLU A 20 10.91 2.00 -1.44
N GLU A 21 11.01 3.06 -0.64
CA GLU A 21 11.89 4.15 -0.98
C GLU A 21 12.38 4.79 0.30
N LYS A 22 13.69 4.80 0.51
CA LYS A 22 14.31 5.49 1.64
C LYS A 22 13.69 5.16 2.99
N GLY A 23 13.44 3.90 3.22
CA GLY A 23 12.91 3.47 4.51
C GLY A 23 11.41 3.65 4.66
N HIS A 24 10.72 3.94 3.57
CA HIS A 24 9.27 4.07 3.59
C HIS A 24 8.65 3.13 2.59
N LEU A 25 7.47 2.65 2.91
CA LEU A 25 6.63 1.98 1.92
C LEU A 25 5.57 2.98 1.48
N ILE A 26 5.42 3.13 0.20
CA ILE A 26 4.46 4.05 -0.37
C ILE A 26 3.43 3.22 -1.12
N PHE A 27 2.18 3.35 -0.70
CA PHE A 27 1.06 2.61 -1.30
C PHE A 27 0.25 3.59 -2.12
N ARG A 28 0.16 3.36 -3.41
CA ARG A 28 -0.68 4.20 -4.24
C ARG A 28 -2.06 3.58 -4.32
N VAL A 29 -3.04 4.31 -3.87
CA VAL A 29 -4.41 3.83 -3.84
C VAL A 29 -5.13 4.32 -5.07
N SER A 30 -5.82 3.42 -5.73
CA SER A 30 -6.59 3.74 -6.88
C SER A 30 -7.64 4.72 -6.53
N GLY A 31 -7.82 5.68 -7.35
CA GLY A 31 -8.82 6.67 -7.14
C GLY A 31 -10.17 6.09 -7.17
N THR A 32 -11.14 6.85 -6.79
CA THR A 32 -12.35 6.36 -6.66
C THR A 32 -13.02 6.17 -7.89
N SER A 33 -14.03 5.68 -7.78
CA SER A 33 -14.86 5.36 -8.80
C SER A 33 -15.70 6.44 -9.32
N ASN A 34 -15.56 7.61 -8.98
CA ASN A 34 -16.44 8.65 -9.47
C ASN A 34 -15.81 9.43 -10.60
N PRO A 35 -15.90 8.95 -11.78
CA PRO A 35 -15.22 9.55 -12.90
C PRO A 35 -15.81 10.86 -13.32
N SER A 36 -16.96 11.17 -12.90
CA SER A 36 -17.54 12.43 -13.31
C SER A 36 -16.93 13.56 -12.55
N THR A 37 -16.16 13.29 -11.57
CA THR A 37 -15.55 14.34 -10.85
C THR A 37 -14.48 14.95 -11.66
N ILE A 38 -14.45 16.23 -11.71
CA ILE A 38 -13.47 16.88 -12.40
C ILE A 38 -12.18 16.82 -11.77
N ASP A 39 -12.11 16.63 -10.56
CA ASP A 39 -10.91 16.71 -9.82
C ASP A 39 -10.12 15.47 -9.93
N ARG A 40 -9.59 15.24 -11.07
CA ARG A 40 -8.88 14.08 -11.30
C ARG A 40 -7.59 13.96 -10.56
N ALA A 41 -7.06 15.07 -10.17
CA ALA A 41 -5.83 15.04 -9.42
C ALA A 41 -6.02 14.34 -8.10
N ALA A 42 -7.22 14.31 -7.63
CA ALA A 42 -7.50 13.66 -6.37
C ALA A 42 -7.83 12.21 -6.52
N MET A 43 -7.77 11.71 -7.73
CA MET A 43 -8.18 10.35 -7.94
C MET A 43 -7.17 9.33 -7.51
N SER A 44 -6.00 9.74 -7.17
CA SER A 44 -5.06 8.81 -6.59
C SER A 44 -4.42 9.47 -5.40
N CYS A 45 -4.21 8.72 -4.37
CA CYS A 45 -3.53 9.21 -3.20
C CYS A 45 -2.51 8.19 -2.77
N GLU A 46 -1.57 8.65 -1.99
CA GLU A 46 -0.53 7.79 -1.50
C GLU A 46 -0.61 7.68 0.01
N ILE A 47 -0.40 6.49 0.51
CA ILE A 47 -0.33 6.25 1.93
C ILE A 47 1.11 5.86 2.21
N ILE A 48 1.73 6.51 3.16
CA ILE A 48 3.13 6.28 3.47
C ILE A 48 3.25 5.59 4.82
N MET A 49 3.95 4.48 4.83
CA MET A 49 4.27 3.75 6.04
C MET A 49 5.75 3.95 6.31
N LYS A 50 6.08 4.61 7.41
CA LYS A 50 7.45 5.01 7.71
C LYS A 50 8.19 3.98 8.54
N ASN A 51 9.50 4.15 8.62
CA ASN A 51 10.36 3.30 9.44
C ASN A 51 10.27 1.83 9.07
N ILE A 52 10.37 1.58 7.79
CA ILE A 52 10.31 0.23 7.26
C ILE A 52 11.74 -0.28 7.04
N PRO A 53 12.05 -1.49 7.50
CA PRO A 53 13.37 -2.07 7.24
C PRO A 53 13.58 -2.30 5.76
N ALA A 54 14.82 -2.25 5.34
CA ALA A 54 15.16 -2.53 3.96
C ALA A 54 14.73 -3.95 3.60
N GLY A 55 14.20 -4.13 2.42
CA GLY A 55 13.76 -5.46 1.99
C GLY A 55 12.32 -5.79 2.34
N THR A 56 11.62 -4.91 3.00
CA THR A 56 10.23 -5.19 3.36
C THR A 56 9.36 -5.42 2.14
N ILE A 57 9.67 -4.76 1.03
CA ILE A 57 8.90 -4.95 -0.18
C ILE A 57 8.96 -6.41 -0.65
N ASP A 58 10.06 -7.09 -0.43
CA ASP A 58 10.19 -8.49 -0.81
C ASP A 58 9.31 -9.38 0.06
N ILE A 59 9.14 -9.02 1.32
CA ILE A 59 8.27 -9.77 2.21
C ILE A 59 6.84 -9.65 1.73
N ILE A 60 6.46 -8.45 1.31
CA ILE A 60 5.11 -8.23 0.81
C ILE A 60 4.90 -8.98 -0.49
N TRP A 61 5.89 -8.95 -1.38
CA TRP A 61 5.79 -9.66 -2.64
C TRP A 61 5.61 -11.16 -2.42
N GLN A 62 6.36 -11.71 -1.48
CA GLN A 62 6.22 -13.12 -1.16
C GLN A 62 4.84 -13.41 -0.58
N GLY A 63 4.34 -12.53 0.25
CA GLY A 63 3.01 -12.69 0.82
C GLY A 63 1.93 -12.70 -0.25
N ILE A 64 2.10 -11.88 -1.28
CA ILE A 64 1.16 -11.87 -2.39
C ILE A 64 1.23 -13.20 -3.15
N GLN A 65 2.42 -13.71 -3.39
CA GLN A 65 2.58 -14.97 -4.10
C GLN A 65 1.98 -16.13 -3.32
N GLU A 66 2.02 -16.07 -2.02
CA GLU A 66 1.50 -17.14 -1.17
C GLU A 66 0.08 -16.91 -0.69
N ASN A 67 -0.54 -15.86 -1.17
CA ASN A 67 -1.90 -15.50 -0.78
C ASN A 67 -2.09 -15.37 0.72
N ILE A 68 -1.13 -14.75 1.38
CA ILE A 68 -1.22 -14.53 2.80
C ILE A 68 -2.20 -13.39 3.06
N PRO A 69 -3.22 -13.60 3.88
CA PRO A 69 -4.24 -12.57 4.08
C PRO A 69 -3.79 -11.41 4.97
N ILE A 70 -2.85 -11.65 5.86
CA ILE A 70 -2.42 -10.63 6.82
C ILE A 70 -0.91 -10.67 6.97
N ILE A 71 -0.29 -9.51 6.84
CA ILE A 71 1.14 -9.37 7.08
C ILE A 71 1.34 -8.36 8.19
N SER A 72 2.07 -8.74 9.21
CA SER A 72 2.42 -7.82 10.30
C SER A 72 3.89 -7.45 10.17
N LEU A 73 4.15 -6.20 10.14
CA LEU A 73 5.51 -5.68 10.00
C LEU A 73 6.05 -5.11 11.30
#